data_4d350df8fbdb645e93eb3264eb583398
#
_entry.id   4d350df8fbdb645e93eb3264eb583398
#
_cell.length_a   1.000
_cell.length_b   1.000
_cell.length_c   1.000
_cell.angle_alpha   90.00
_cell.angle_beta   90.00
_cell.angle_gamma   90.00
#
_symmetry.space_group_name_H-M   'P 1'
#
loop_
_entity.id
_entity.type
_entity.pdbx_description
1 polymer ?
#
loop_
_entity_poly.entity_id
_entity_poly.type
_entity_poly.pdbx_seq_one_letter_code
_entity_poly.pdbx_strand_id
1 'polypeptide(L)'
;MINDPNAKRLLWFIFAGSRGGLTRLNIISKIKENPLNTNQLANELGLDYKAIQHHIKVLEKNNLITKAGEKYGIVFFISPFLEVNMETFEEIERKLDKSK
;
A
#
# COMPACT_ATOMS: atom_id res chain seq x y z
N MET A 1 3.28 14.80 15.31
CA MET A 1 2.95 14.49 15.54
C MET A 1 2.88 13.36 16.09
N ILE A 2 2.66 12.52 15.67
CA ILE A 2 2.49 11.49 16.40
C ILE A 2 3.20 10.35 16.00
N ASN A 3 4.06 9.85 16.78
CA ASN A 3 4.72 8.61 16.53
C ASN A 3 4.02 7.54 17.32
N ASP A 4 3.00 6.98 16.75
CA ASP A 4 2.26 5.91 17.38
C ASP A 4 3.06 4.61 17.18
N PRO A 5 3.58 3.99 18.26
CA PRO A 5 4.35 2.75 18.12
C PRO A 5 3.55 1.61 17.50
N ASN A 6 2.25 1.57 17.74
CA ASN A 6 1.41 0.53 17.16
C ASN A 6 1.28 0.69 15.66
N ALA A 7 1.09 1.93 15.20
CA ALA A 7 1.03 2.20 13.76
C ALA A 7 2.36 1.85 13.10
N LYS A 8 3.46 2.24 13.72
CA LYS A 8 4.78 1.95 13.18
C LYS A 8 5.01 0.45 13.07
N ARG A 9 4.65 -0.30 14.10
CA ARG A 9 4.80 -1.75 14.11
C ARG A 9 3.97 -2.41 13.02
N LEU A 10 2.73 -1.94 12.85
CA LEU A 10 1.85 -2.45 11.82
C LEU A 10 2.46 -2.23 10.43
N LEU A 11 2.93 -1.01 10.15
CA LEU A 11 3.47 -0.70 8.84
C LEU A 11 4.72 -1.52 8.55
N TRP A 12 5.62 -1.67 9.53
CA TRP A 12 6.80 -2.50 9.34
C TRP A 12 6.41 -3.95 9.04
N PHE A 13 5.41 -4.48 9.73
CA PHE A 13 4.96 -5.84 9.47
C PHE A 13 4.37 -5.97 8.06
N ILE A 14 3.47 -5.07 7.68
CA ILE A 14 2.77 -5.16 6.40
C ILE A 14 3.73 -5.05 5.21
N PHE A 15 4.73 -4.17 5.30
CA PHE A 15 5.60 -3.88 4.17
C PHE A 15 6.96 -4.56 4.23
N ALA A 16 7.42 -4.96 5.38
CA ALA A 16 8.75 -5.52 5.50
C ALA A 16 8.78 -6.86 6.23
N GLY A 17 7.84 -7.13 7.08
CA GLY A 17 7.89 -8.30 7.95
C GLY A 17 7.04 -9.47 7.51
N SER A 18 6.30 -9.36 6.41
CA SER A 18 5.42 -10.42 5.98
C SER A 18 5.60 -10.72 4.50
N ARG A 19 5.17 -11.91 4.10
CA ARG A 19 5.26 -12.32 2.71
C ARG A 19 4.40 -11.38 1.86
N GLY A 20 4.92 -10.96 0.73
CA GLY A 20 4.22 -10.04 -0.15
C GLY A 20 4.39 -8.58 0.23
N GLY A 21 5.20 -8.29 1.25
CA GLY A 21 5.37 -6.93 1.72
C GLY A 21 5.92 -5.99 0.66
N LEU A 22 6.91 -6.44 -0.10
CA LEU A 22 7.49 -5.60 -1.13
C LEU A 22 6.49 -5.25 -2.22
N THR A 23 5.65 -6.22 -2.61
CA THR A 23 4.60 -5.94 -3.59
C THR A 23 3.62 -4.91 -3.04
N ARG A 24 3.22 -5.04 -1.78
CA ARG A 24 2.32 -4.07 -1.17
C ARG A 24 2.94 -2.69 -1.09
N LEU A 25 4.24 -2.64 -0.79
CA LEU A 25 4.95 -1.37 -0.78
C LEU A 25 4.89 -0.71 -2.15
N ASN A 26 5.12 -1.50 -3.21
CA ASN A 26 5.07 -0.98 -4.58
C ASN A 26 3.67 -0.52 -4.96
N ILE A 27 2.64 -1.21 -4.49
CA ILE A 27 1.26 -0.78 -4.73
C ILE A 27 1.02 0.59 -4.09
N ILE A 28 1.43 0.76 -2.85
CA ILE A 28 1.25 2.05 -2.17
C ILE A 28 2.03 3.15 -2.87
N SER A 29 3.25 2.86 -3.30
CA SER A 29 4.06 3.85 -4.01
C SER A 29 3.37 4.34 -5.27
N LYS A 30 2.72 3.44 -5.99
CA LYS A 30 1.98 3.81 -7.20
C LYS A 30 0.72 4.63 -6.88
N ILE A 31 -0.03 4.18 -5.90
CA ILE A 31 -1.25 4.88 -5.50
C ILE A 31 -0.93 6.28 -4.95
N LYS A 32 0.21 6.42 -4.30
CA LYS A 32 0.66 7.70 -3.79
C LYS A 32 0.82 8.73 -4.90
N GLU A 33 1.24 8.28 -6.07
CA GLU A 33 1.38 9.17 -7.23
C GLU A 33 0.04 9.50 -7.86
N ASN A 34 -0.81 8.50 -8.03
CA ASN A 34 -2.13 8.63 -8.63
C ASN A 34 -3.06 7.55 -8.14
N PRO A 35 -4.32 7.87 -7.88
CA PRO A 35 -5.29 6.80 -7.61
C PRO A 35 -5.38 5.87 -8.81
N LEU A 36 -5.40 4.58 -8.54
CA LEU A 36 -5.41 3.56 -9.59
C LEU A 36 -6.40 2.46 -9.24
N ASN A 37 -6.90 1.78 -10.28
CA ASN A 37 -7.74 0.61 -10.08
C ASN A 37 -6.89 -0.65 -10.11
N THR A 38 -7.50 -1.80 -9.82
CA THR A 38 -6.78 -3.07 -9.75
C THR A 38 -6.10 -3.42 -11.07
N ASN A 39 -6.79 -3.18 -12.17
CA ASN A 39 -6.27 -3.50 -13.49
C ASN A 39 -5.05 -2.66 -13.83
N GLN A 40 -5.13 -1.38 -13.52
CA GLN A 40 -4.00 -0.47 -13.74
C GLN A 40 -2.79 -0.88 -12.91
N LEU A 41 -3.04 -1.24 -11.65
CA LEU A 41 -1.96 -1.69 -10.77
C LEU A 41 -1.31 -2.97 -11.30
N ALA A 42 -2.13 -3.91 -11.76
CA ALA A 42 -1.61 -5.15 -12.32
C ALA A 42 -0.73 -4.87 -13.53
N ASN A 43 -1.19 -3.99 -14.40
CA ASN A 43 -0.42 -3.64 -15.60
C ASN A 43 0.87 -2.92 -15.25
N GLU A 44 0.80 -1.96 -14.34
CA GLU A 44 1.99 -1.15 -14.01
C GLU A 44 3.05 -1.96 -13.28
N LEU A 45 2.62 -2.92 -12.48
CA LEU A 45 3.56 -3.71 -11.71
C LEU A 45 3.93 -5.03 -12.40
N GLY A 46 3.28 -5.33 -13.53
CA GLY A 46 3.54 -6.56 -14.26
C GLY A 46 3.14 -7.79 -13.48
N LEU A 47 2.04 -7.71 -12.73
CA LEU A 47 1.58 -8.78 -11.89
C LEU A 47 0.19 -9.23 -12.26
N ASP A 48 -0.14 -10.44 -11.82
CA ASP A 48 -1.43 -11.02 -12.06
C ASP A 48 -2.53 -10.26 -11.31
N TYR A 49 -3.68 -10.11 -11.94
CA TYR A 49 -4.82 -9.41 -11.37
C TYR A 49 -5.22 -9.98 -10.00
N LYS A 50 -5.25 -11.31 -9.90
CA LYS A 50 -5.65 -11.95 -8.65
C LYS A 50 -4.66 -11.70 -7.52
N ALA A 51 -3.36 -11.65 -7.86
CA ALA A 51 -2.35 -11.33 -6.86
C ALA A 51 -2.55 -9.92 -6.34
N ILE A 52 -2.81 -8.97 -7.25
CA ILE A 52 -3.09 -7.60 -6.83
C ILE A 52 -4.34 -7.55 -5.96
N GLN A 53 -5.41 -8.25 -6.35
CA GLN A 53 -6.63 -8.28 -5.54
C GLN A 53 -6.36 -8.76 -4.12
N HIS A 54 -5.53 -9.78 -3.98
CA HIS A 54 -5.18 -10.29 -2.65
C HIS A 54 -4.49 -9.21 -1.82
N HIS A 55 -3.52 -8.52 -2.41
CA HIS A 55 -2.80 -7.48 -1.68
C HIS A 55 -3.69 -6.27 -1.37
N ILE A 56 -4.58 -5.93 -2.27
CA ILE A 56 -5.55 -4.86 -2.04
C ILE A 56 -6.41 -5.20 -0.81
N LYS A 57 -6.86 -6.45 -0.71
CA LYS A 57 -7.66 -6.86 0.45
C LYS A 57 -6.89 -6.73 1.76
N VAL A 58 -5.61 -7.10 1.76
CA VAL A 58 -4.78 -6.96 2.94
C VAL A 58 -4.64 -5.49 3.32
N LEU A 59 -4.41 -4.63 2.33
CA LEU A 59 -4.24 -3.20 2.57
C LEU A 59 -5.53 -2.56 3.08
N GLU A 60 -6.66 -2.92 2.49
CA GLU A 60 -7.96 -2.41 2.93
C GLU A 60 -8.29 -2.87 4.36
N LYS A 61 -8.05 -4.13 4.63
CA LYS A 61 -8.35 -4.71 5.93
C LYS A 61 -7.57 -3.99 7.04
N ASN A 62 -6.39 -3.51 6.73
CA ASN A 62 -5.54 -2.81 7.68
C ASN A 62 -5.67 -1.29 7.58
N ASN A 63 -6.68 -0.82 6.88
CA ASN A 63 -7.01 0.60 6.78
C ASN A 63 -5.87 1.43 6.18
N LEU A 64 -5.17 0.87 5.21
CA LEU A 64 -4.07 1.60 4.57
C LEU A 64 -4.50 2.25 3.27
N ILE A 65 -5.56 1.75 2.65
CA ILE A 65 -6.13 2.37 1.46
C ILE A 65 -7.64 2.46 1.62
N THR A 66 -8.23 3.39 0.87
CA THR A 66 -9.67 3.50 0.76
C THR A 66 -10.05 3.36 -0.70
N LYS A 67 -11.30 3.09 -0.96
CA LYS A 67 -11.76 2.99 -2.33
C LYS A 67 -12.87 3.98 -2.59
N ALA A 68 -12.96 4.43 -3.82
CA ALA A 68 -14.01 5.34 -4.25
C ALA A 68 -14.51 4.89 -5.61
N GLY A 69 -15.77 5.17 -5.91
CA GLY A 69 -16.41 4.77 -7.16
C GLY A 69 -17.34 3.61 -6.97
N GLU A 70 -17.97 3.20 -8.07
CA GLU A 70 -18.93 2.13 -8.04
C GLU A 70 -18.62 1.10 -9.11
N LYS A 71 -18.88 -0.14 -8.80
CA LYS A 71 -18.77 -1.25 -9.75
C LYS A 71 -17.56 -1.18 -10.66
N TYR A 72 -17.67 -0.48 -11.78
CA TYR A 72 -16.64 -0.49 -12.79
C TYR A 72 -15.65 0.64 -12.69
N GLY A 73 -15.91 1.58 -11.80
CA GLY A 73 -15.04 2.74 -11.64
C GLY A 73 -14.34 2.82 -10.30
N ILE A 74 -14.10 1.68 -9.65
CA ILE A 74 -13.46 1.69 -8.34
C ILE A 74 -11.97 1.95 -8.47
N VAL A 75 -11.50 3.02 -7.81
CA VAL A 75 -10.07 3.31 -7.72
C VAL A 75 -9.69 3.38 -6.25
N PHE A 76 -8.41 3.21 -5.98
CA PHE A 76 -7.88 3.16 -4.62
C PHE A 76 -7.04 4.39 -4.32
N PHE A 77 -7.16 4.84 -3.08
CA PHE A 77 -6.48 6.04 -2.58
C PHE A 77 -5.76 5.69 -1.30
N ILE A 78 -4.74 6.46 -0.96
CA ILE A 78 -4.11 6.37 0.34
C ILE A 78 -5.13 6.75 1.41
N SER A 79 -5.24 5.97 2.48
CA SER A 79 -6.17 6.26 3.56
C SER A 79 -5.69 7.45 4.39
N PRO A 80 -6.59 8.13 5.11
CA PRO A 80 -6.14 9.17 6.06
C PRO A 80 -5.16 8.62 7.10
N PHE A 81 -5.38 7.39 7.55
CA PHE A 81 -4.48 6.75 8.52
C PHE A 81 -3.06 6.66 7.96
N LEU A 82 -2.93 6.19 6.72
CA LEU A 82 -1.61 6.07 6.13
C LEU A 82 -1.02 7.45 5.84
N GLU A 83 -1.85 8.40 5.45
CA GLU A 83 -1.36 9.77 5.19
C GLU A 83 -0.68 10.36 6.40
N VAL A 84 -1.28 10.23 7.59
CA VAL A 84 -0.64 10.78 8.78
C VAL A 84 0.59 10.00 9.21
N ASN A 85 0.76 8.80 8.67
CA ASN A 85 1.93 7.96 8.97
C ASN A 85 2.87 7.84 7.77
N MET A 86 2.73 8.74 6.80
CA MET A 86 3.50 8.64 5.55
C MET A 86 5.00 8.71 5.78
N GLU A 87 5.42 9.46 6.77
CA GLU A 87 6.83 9.56 7.10
C GLU A 87 7.41 8.20 7.46
N THR A 88 6.66 7.41 8.23
CA THR A 88 7.06 6.05 8.57
C THR A 88 7.12 5.18 7.33
N PHE A 89 6.12 5.29 6.46
CA PHE A 89 6.10 4.53 5.21
C PHE A 89 7.34 4.85 4.38
N GLU A 90 7.66 6.12 4.25
CA GLU A 90 8.81 6.53 3.45
C GLU A 90 10.13 6.06 4.06
N GLU A 91 10.19 6.01 5.36
CA GLU A 91 11.35 5.45 6.05
C GLU A 91 11.55 3.97 5.69
N ILE A 92 10.45 3.20 5.70
CA ILE A 92 10.49 1.79 5.33
C ILE A 92 10.93 1.65 3.87
N GLU A 93 10.35 2.46 3.02
CA GLU A 93 10.67 2.45 1.60
C GLU A 93 12.16 2.66 1.35
N ARG A 94 12.74 3.64 2.02
CA ARG A 94 14.17 3.93 1.89
C ARG A 94 15.02 2.76 2.37
N LYS A 95 14.64 2.14 3.47
CA LYS A 95 15.41 1.03 4.02
C LYS A 95 15.36 -0.19 3.13
N LEU A 96 14.22 -0.47 2.53
CA LEU A 96 14.10 -1.61 1.62
C LEU A 96 14.84 -1.35 0.32
N ASP A 97 14.86 -0.13 -0.16
CA ASP A 97 15.63 0.22 -1.35
C ASP A 97 17.12 -0.03 -1.15
N LYS A 98 17.62 0.26 0.02
CA LYS A 98 19.04 0.08 0.29
C LYS A 98 19.45 -1.38 0.35
N SER A 99 18.49 -2.28 0.49
CA SER A 99 18.81 -3.69 0.55
C SER A 99 19.00 -4.31 -0.84
N LYS A 100 18.78 -3.58 -1.87
CA LYS A 100 18.94 -4.11 -3.23
C LYS A 100 20.39 -4.28 -3.64
#